data_0e43c8762ff6e7bf47eae18774234e74
#
_entry.id   0e43c8762ff6e7bf47eae18774234e74
#
_cell.length_a   1.000
_cell.length_b   1.000
_cell.length_c   1.000
_cell.angle_alpha   90.00
_cell.angle_beta   90.00
_cell.angle_gamma   90.00
#
_symmetry.space_group_name_H-M   'P 1'
#
loop_
_entity.id
_entity.type
_entity.pdbx_description
1 polymer ?
#
loop_
_entity_poly.entity_id
_entity_poly.type
_entity_poly.pdbx_seq_one_letter_code
_entity_poly.pdbx_strand_id
1 'polypeptide(L)'
;MGTEKYERSITYNYYWESLNNFKSFVSYYNQLNEVYATHPKRVLAVGIGNKLVYNHLKEIGIKVTSVDINPNLNPDFIRDVRELPFLFDNLFDTVCAFEVLEHIPFTDFETALLELKRVSNKYVIISIPIRKTGIEFNLWLPKIHDIYFYIDIPFPIHQKKHITDQDCHYWEVNRIGYSKKRILNIIKKHFNVVKEFRPMYNKHHWFLVLQNKEADL
;
A
#
# COMPACT_ATOMS: atom_id res chain seq x y z
N MET A 1 -7.27 -11.75 20.41
CA MET A 1 -7.03 -12.55 19.19
C MET A 1 -5.87 -11.87 18.50
N GLY A 2 -4.81 -12.56 18.09
CA GLY A 2 -3.66 -11.88 17.44
C GLY A 2 -4.05 -11.34 16.07
N THR A 3 -3.47 -10.24 15.63
CA THR A 3 -3.75 -9.55 14.37
C THR A 3 -3.71 -10.50 13.16
N GLU A 4 -2.70 -11.37 13.09
CA GLU A 4 -2.57 -12.35 12.02
C GLU A 4 -3.74 -13.35 11.96
N LYS A 5 -4.24 -13.83 13.11
CA LYS A 5 -5.39 -14.73 13.17
C LYS A 5 -6.66 -14.04 12.71
N TYR A 6 -6.82 -12.76 13.01
CA TYR A 6 -7.93 -11.95 12.53
C TYR A 6 -7.86 -11.77 11.02
N GLU A 7 -6.72 -11.34 10.46
CA GLU A 7 -6.55 -11.19 9.01
C GLU A 7 -6.91 -12.45 8.23
N ARG A 8 -6.48 -13.63 8.72
CA ARG A 8 -6.81 -14.93 8.12
C ARG A 8 -8.30 -15.29 8.19
N SER A 9 -9.08 -14.64 9.04
CA SER A 9 -10.50 -14.93 9.25
C SER A 9 -11.44 -14.03 8.45
N ILE A 10 -10.95 -12.93 7.89
CA ILE A 10 -11.75 -11.96 7.14
C ILE A 10 -12.32 -12.62 5.88
N THR A 11 -13.62 -12.42 5.63
CA THR A 11 -14.27 -12.91 4.43
C THR A 11 -14.19 -11.91 3.28
N TYR A 12 -14.35 -12.37 2.05
CA TYR A 12 -14.42 -11.51 0.88
C TYR A 12 -15.56 -10.46 1.01
N ASN A 13 -16.71 -10.84 1.55
CA ASN A 13 -17.84 -9.93 1.74
C ASN A 13 -17.49 -8.79 2.69
N TYR A 14 -16.73 -9.05 3.76
CA TYR A 14 -16.27 -7.99 4.66
C TYR A 14 -15.46 -6.92 3.91
N TYR A 15 -14.52 -7.31 3.06
CA TYR A 15 -13.77 -6.36 2.27
C TYR A 15 -14.65 -5.56 1.32
N TRP A 16 -15.66 -6.20 0.73
CA TRP A 16 -16.58 -5.50 -0.16
C TRP A 16 -17.48 -4.52 0.60
N GLU A 17 -18.05 -4.93 1.71
CA GLU A 17 -18.95 -4.10 2.52
C GLU A 17 -18.23 -2.92 3.18
N SER A 18 -17.06 -3.15 3.78
CA SER A 18 -16.30 -2.13 4.51
C SER A 18 -15.54 -1.16 3.61
N LEU A 19 -15.08 -1.62 2.44
CA LEU A 19 -14.25 -0.83 1.53
C LEU A 19 -15.00 -0.34 0.27
N ASN A 20 -16.32 -0.58 0.17
CA ASN A 20 -17.15 -0.08 -0.93
C ASN A 20 -17.62 1.35 -0.65
N ASN A 21 -16.71 2.29 -0.64
CA ASN A 21 -16.99 3.70 -0.42
C ASN A 21 -16.11 4.60 -1.31
N PHE A 22 -16.50 5.85 -1.46
CA PHE A 22 -15.83 6.80 -2.35
C PHE A 22 -14.32 6.91 -2.12
N LYS A 23 -13.87 7.00 -0.86
CA LYS A 23 -12.44 7.12 -0.53
C LYS A 23 -11.65 5.88 -0.94
N SER A 24 -12.23 4.70 -0.76
CA SER A 24 -11.62 3.44 -1.21
C SER A 24 -11.51 3.39 -2.74
N PHE A 25 -12.53 3.83 -3.48
CA PHE A 25 -12.46 3.90 -4.94
C PHE A 25 -11.41 4.90 -5.44
N VAL A 26 -11.25 6.03 -4.77
CA VAL A 26 -10.13 6.95 -5.04
C VAL A 26 -8.79 6.23 -4.85
N SER A 27 -8.67 5.40 -3.81
CA SER A 27 -7.46 4.60 -3.60
C SER A 27 -7.24 3.60 -4.72
N TYR A 28 -8.27 2.81 -5.09
CA TYR A 28 -8.17 1.83 -6.18
C TYR A 28 -7.79 2.46 -7.51
N TYR A 29 -8.38 3.62 -7.84
CA TYR A 29 -7.98 4.38 -9.01
C TYR A 29 -6.48 4.70 -9.01
N ASN A 30 -5.96 5.21 -7.89
CA ASN A 30 -4.53 5.54 -7.79
C ASN A 30 -3.65 4.28 -7.80
N GLN A 31 -4.06 3.19 -7.17
CA GLN A 31 -3.36 1.91 -7.23
C GLN A 31 -3.22 1.43 -8.68
N LEU A 32 -4.31 1.39 -9.43
CA LEU A 32 -4.32 1.02 -10.83
C LEU A 32 -3.45 1.95 -11.68
N ASN A 33 -3.61 3.25 -11.50
CA ASN A 33 -2.88 4.27 -12.27
C ASN A 33 -1.37 4.18 -12.05
N GLU A 34 -0.92 4.02 -10.79
CA GLU A 34 0.50 3.92 -10.49
C GLU A 34 1.12 2.61 -10.98
N VAL A 35 0.40 1.48 -10.88
CA VAL A 35 0.85 0.21 -11.46
C VAL A 35 0.93 0.33 -12.98
N TYR A 36 -0.12 0.83 -13.63
CA TYR A 36 -0.17 0.98 -15.09
C TYR A 36 0.93 1.91 -15.62
N ALA A 37 1.24 2.99 -14.90
CA ALA A 37 2.29 3.95 -15.27
C ALA A 37 3.70 3.33 -15.31
N THR A 38 3.93 2.17 -14.68
CA THR A 38 5.20 1.44 -14.77
C THR A 38 5.32 0.57 -16.02
N HIS A 39 4.26 0.46 -16.83
CA HIS A 39 4.17 -0.38 -18.04
C HIS A 39 4.61 -1.83 -17.81
N PRO A 40 4.09 -2.53 -16.79
CA PRO A 40 4.55 -3.85 -16.43
C PRO A 40 3.97 -4.93 -17.35
N LYS A 41 4.74 -5.99 -17.58
CA LYS A 41 4.24 -7.25 -18.18
C LYS A 41 3.82 -8.24 -17.11
N ARG A 42 4.55 -8.25 -15.98
CA ARG A 42 4.33 -9.14 -14.84
C ARG A 42 4.25 -8.33 -13.54
N VAL A 43 3.18 -8.51 -12.81
CA VAL A 43 2.92 -7.85 -11.53
C VAL A 43 2.78 -8.89 -10.43
N LEU A 44 3.41 -8.65 -9.28
CA LEU A 44 3.07 -9.32 -8.03
C LEU A 44 2.16 -8.41 -7.22
N ALA A 45 0.96 -8.88 -6.90
CA ALA A 45 0.03 -8.22 -5.99
C ALA A 45 0.10 -8.90 -4.62
N VAL A 46 0.63 -8.20 -3.63
CA VAL A 46 0.70 -8.64 -2.23
C VAL A 46 -0.43 -7.96 -1.46
N GLY A 47 -1.29 -8.77 -0.81
CA GLY A 47 -2.50 -8.25 -0.18
C GLY A 47 -3.57 -7.90 -1.23
N ILE A 48 -4.47 -8.85 -1.55
CA ILE A 48 -5.41 -8.67 -2.66
C ILE A 48 -6.77 -8.10 -2.25
N GLY A 49 -7.08 -8.09 -0.96
CA GLY A 49 -8.31 -7.52 -0.41
C GLY A 49 -9.57 -7.94 -1.16
N ASN A 50 -10.35 -6.98 -1.66
CA ASN A 50 -11.55 -7.24 -2.46
C ASN A 50 -11.27 -7.63 -3.93
N LYS A 51 -10.02 -7.81 -4.32
CA LYS A 51 -9.56 -8.20 -5.66
C LYS A 51 -9.88 -7.22 -6.80
N LEU A 52 -10.43 -6.05 -6.53
CA LEU A 52 -10.81 -5.11 -7.58
C LEU A 52 -9.61 -4.74 -8.46
N VAL A 53 -8.52 -4.32 -7.83
CA VAL A 53 -7.28 -3.94 -8.53
C VAL A 53 -6.66 -5.14 -9.24
N TYR A 54 -6.54 -6.27 -8.53
CA TYR A 54 -5.99 -7.52 -9.05
C TYR A 54 -6.73 -8.02 -10.30
N ASN A 55 -8.08 -8.09 -10.23
CA ASN A 55 -8.89 -8.56 -11.35
C ASN A 55 -8.80 -7.61 -12.55
N HIS A 56 -8.89 -6.29 -12.30
CA HIS A 56 -8.82 -5.32 -13.38
C HIS A 56 -7.48 -5.37 -14.14
N LEU A 57 -6.35 -5.50 -13.43
CA LEU A 57 -5.04 -5.66 -14.07
C LEU A 57 -4.97 -6.91 -14.95
N LYS A 58 -5.59 -8.02 -14.51
CA LYS A 58 -5.69 -9.25 -15.33
C LYS A 58 -6.55 -9.05 -16.58
N GLU A 59 -7.69 -8.37 -16.43
CA GLU A 59 -8.63 -8.10 -17.55
C GLU A 59 -7.99 -7.27 -18.67
N ILE A 60 -7.11 -6.32 -18.31
CA ILE A 60 -6.37 -5.52 -19.31
C ILE A 60 -5.11 -6.21 -19.86
N GLY A 61 -4.93 -7.51 -19.57
CA GLY A 61 -3.90 -8.36 -20.15
C GLY A 61 -2.55 -8.38 -19.43
N ILE A 62 -2.44 -7.83 -18.23
CA ILE A 62 -1.23 -7.92 -17.41
C ILE A 62 -1.18 -9.29 -16.73
N LYS A 63 -0.02 -9.95 -16.72
CA LYS A 63 0.18 -11.19 -15.98
C LYS A 63 0.34 -10.86 -14.50
N VAL A 64 -0.70 -11.11 -13.72
CA VAL A 64 -0.69 -10.83 -12.27
C VAL A 64 -0.62 -12.13 -11.50
N THR A 65 0.33 -12.22 -10.58
CA THR A 65 0.43 -13.23 -9.54
C THR A 65 0.03 -12.59 -8.22
N SER A 66 -0.73 -13.29 -7.40
CA SER A 66 -1.23 -12.81 -6.12
C SER A 66 -0.68 -13.59 -4.94
N VAL A 67 -0.36 -12.83 -3.89
CA VAL A 67 0.01 -13.37 -2.58
C VAL A 67 -0.88 -12.72 -1.52
N ASP A 68 -1.43 -13.51 -0.65
CA ASP A 68 -2.17 -13.02 0.52
C ASP A 68 -2.00 -14.00 1.68
N ILE A 69 -2.06 -13.51 2.91
CA ILE A 69 -2.03 -14.34 4.09
C ILE A 69 -3.38 -15.03 4.34
N ASN A 70 -4.45 -14.48 3.77
CA ASN A 70 -5.82 -14.92 3.97
C ASN A 70 -6.24 -15.95 2.91
N PRO A 71 -6.42 -17.24 3.28
CA PRO A 71 -6.85 -18.27 2.34
C PRO A 71 -8.26 -18.05 1.77
N ASN A 72 -9.15 -17.35 2.51
CA ASN A 72 -10.53 -17.10 2.08
C ASN A 72 -10.61 -16.20 0.84
N LEU A 73 -9.53 -15.49 0.53
CA LEU A 73 -9.42 -14.66 -0.66
C LEU A 73 -8.97 -15.45 -1.90
N ASN A 74 -8.63 -16.73 -1.77
CA ASN A 74 -8.11 -17.57 -2.86
C ASN A 74 -7.01 -16.86 -3.66
N PRO A 75 -5.88 -16.45 -3.04
CA PRO A 75 -4.73 -15.95 -3.76
C PRO A 75 -4.04 -17.09 -4.52
N ASP A 76 -3.17 -16.77 -5.48
CA ASP A 76 -2.35 -17.77 -6.15
C ASP A 76 -1.40 -18.45 -5.14
N PHE A 77 -0.93 -17.69 -4.13
CA PHE A 77 -0.10 -18.22 -3.04
C PHE A 77 -0.55 -17.66 -1.68
N ILE A 78 -0.78 -18.55 -0.71
CA ILE A 78 -1.08 -18.18 0.68
C ILE A 78 0.26 -18.03 1.42
N ARG A 79 0.77 -16.82 1.56
CA ARG A 79 2.06 -16.51 2.18
C ARG A 79 2.07 -15.16 2.86
N ASP A 80 2.99 -15.03 3.80
CA ASP A 80 3.31 -13.75 4.45
C ASP A 80 4.26 -12.93 3.58
N VAL A 81 4.08 -11.61 3.57
CA VAL A 81 4.93 -10.66 2.82
C VAL A 81 6.39 -10.70 3.26
N ARG A 82 6.66 -11.14 4.48
CA ARG A 82 8.01 -11.28 5.05
C ARG A 82 8.79 -12.47 4.51
N GLU A 83 8.09 -13.43 3.87
CA GLU A 83 8.66 -14.70 3.40
C GLU A 83 8.07 -15.10 2.06
N LEU A 84 8.78 -14.81 0.97
CA LEU A 84 8.42 -15.17 -0.40
C LEU A 84 9.45 -16.11 -1.05
N PRO A 85 9.96 -17.16 -0.36
CA PRO A 85 11.10 -17.96 -0.80
C PRO A 85 10.84 -18.77 -2.07
N PHE A 86 9.57 -19.01 -2.42
CA PHE A 86 9.14 -19.74 -3.62
C PHE A 86 9.15 -18.88 -4.89
N LEU A 87 9.37 -17.56 -4.77
CA LEU A 87 9.48 -16.64 -5.89
C LEU A 87 10.96 -16.36 -6.19
N PHE A 88 11.30 -16.44 -7.47
CA PHE A 88 12.64 -16.10 -7.93
C PHE A 88 12.93 -14.60 -7.82
N ASP A 89 14.19 -14.27 -7.67
CA ASP A 89 14.67 -12.90 -7.67
C ASP A 89 14.36 -12.23 -9.02
N ASN A 90 14.03 -10.95 -8.99
CA ASN A 90 13.75 -10.13 -10.17
C ASN A 90 12.68 -10.72 -11.12
N LEU A 91 11.72 -11.47 -10.57
CA LEU A 91 10.69 -12.15 -11.38
C LEU A 91 9.64 -11.18 -11.93
N PHE A 92 9.30 -10.12 -11.18
CA PHE A 92 8.19 -9.21 -11.49
C PHE A 92 8.69 -7.83 -11.89
N ASP A 93 8.11 -7.24 -12.93
CA ASP A 93 8.45 -5.88 -13.38
C ASP A 93 8.02 -4.84 -12.33
N THR A 94 6.88 -5.10 -11.70
CA THR A 94 6.33 -4.29 -10.60
C THR A 94 5.77 -5.19 -9.51
N VAL A 95 6.10 -4.87 -8.28
CA VAL A 95 5.52 -5.49 -7.07
C VAL A 95 4.71 -4.45 -6.35
N CYS A 96 3.48 -4.76 -5.96
CA CYS A 96 2.64 -3.83 -5.22
C CYS A 96 2.14 -4.44 -3.91
N ALA A 97 2.14 -3.61 -2.85
CA ALA A 97 1.61 -3.93 -1.54
C ALA A 97 0.85 -2.70 -1.01
N PHE A 98 -0.48 -2.70 -1.16
CA PHE A 98 -1.33 -1.58 -0.80
C PHE A 98 -2.07 -1.84 0.50
N GLU A 99 -1.81 -1.01 1.53
CA GLU A 99 -2.37 -1.16 2.88
C GLU A 99 -2.10 -2.59 3.43
N VAL A 100 -0.85 -3.00 3.43
CA VAL A 100 -0.38 -4.32 3.87
C VAL A 100 0.64 -4.21 4.99
N LEU A 101 1.61 -3.31 4.85
CA LEU A 101 2.80 -3.30 5.69
C LEU A 101 2.52 -2.86 7.13
N GLU A 102 1.44 -2.15 7.37
CA GLU A 102 0.94 -1.80 8.71
C GLU A 102 0.38 -3.00 9.49
N HIS A 103 0.04 -4.09 8.79
CA HIS A 103 -0.49 -5.32 9.39
C HIS A 103 0.60 -6.28 9.90
N ILE A 104 1.88 -5.93 9.73
CA ILE A 104 3.01 -6.63 10.34
C ILE A 104 3.68 -5.75 11.41
N PRO A 105 4.38 -6.33 12.41
CA PRO A 105 5.15 -5.55 13.37
C PRO A 105 6.15 -4.64 12.67
N PHE A 106 6.32 -3.40 13.16
CA PHE A 106 7.26 -2.45 12.56
C PHE A 106 8.72 -2.95 12.56
N THR A 107 9.08 -3.84 13.46
CA THR A 107 10.38 -4.52 13.49
C THR A 107 10.65 -5.31 12.21
N ASP A 108 9.60 -5.79 11.57
CA ASP A 108 9.68 -6.64 10.38
C ASP A 108 9.50 -5.83 9.08
N PHE A 109 9.23 -4.52 9.19
CA PHE A 109 8.97 -3.64 8.05
C PHE A 109 10.13 -3.65 7.03
N GLU A 110 11.38 -3.53 7.51
CA GLU A 110 12.55 -3.54 6.64
C GLU A 110 12.74 -4.91 5.96
N THR A 111 12.49 -6.02 6.68
CA THR A 111 12.52 -7.38 6.14
C THR A 111 11.51 -7.55 5.00
N ALA A 112 10.26 -7.11 5.22
CA ALA A 112 9.24 -7.16 4.17
C ALA A 112 9.62 -6.31 2.95
N LEU A 113 10.18 -5.11 3.15
CA LEU A 113 10.66 -4.28 2.05
C LEU A 113 11.77 -4.97 1.23
N LEU A 114 12.67 -5.68 1.89
CA LEU A 114 13.75 -6.44 1.23
C LEU A 114 13.20 -7.60 0.40
N GLU A 115 12.19 -8.31 0.89
CA GLU A 115 11.52 -9.36 0.12
C GLU A 115 10.79 -8.79 -1.11
N LEU A 116 10.04 -7.68 -0.95
CA LEU A 116 9.42 -7.01 -2.09
C LEU A 116 10.46 -6.54 -3.11
N LYS A 117 11.60 -6.02 -2.63
CA LYS A 117 12.73 -5.63 -3.50
C LYS A 117 13.30 -6.83 -4.25
N ARG A 118 13.56 -7.93 -3.53
CA ARG A 118 14.21 -9.13 -4.09
C ARG A 118 13.42 -9.70 -5.27
N VAL A 119 12.10 -9.81 -5.14
CA VAL A 119 11.24 -10.39 -6.20
C VAL A 119 10.92 -9.39 -7.32
N SER A 120 11.19 -8.10 -7.12
CA SER A 120 10.97 -7.03 -8.09
C SER A 120 12.23 -6.78 -8.93
N ASN A 121 12.09 -6.71 -10.25
CA ASN A 121 13.21 -6.32 -11.09
C ASN A 121 13.38 -4.80 -11.21
N LYS A 122 12.31 -4.02 -10.98
CA LYS A 122 12.39 -2.57 -11.20
C LYS A 122 11.63 -1.73 -10.20
N TYR A 123 10.33 -1.97 -10.03
CA TYR A 123 9.47 -1.11 -9.22
C TYR A 123 8.79 -1.85 -8.08
N VAL A 124 8.75 -1.19 -6.93
CA VAL A 124 7.88 -1.57 -5.81
C VAL A 124 6.95 -0.39 -5.53
N ILE A 125 5.63 -0.63 -5.50
CA ILE A 125 4.64 0.39 -5.20
C ILE A 125 3.93 0.00 -3.91
N ILE A 126 3.95 0.90 -2.94
CA ILE A 126 3.30 0.66 -1.65
C ILE A 126 2.34 1.80 -1.32
N SER A 127 1.31 1.50 -0.56
CA SER A 127 0.56 2.49 0.19
C SER A 127 0.51 2.11 1.67
N ILE A 128 0.51 3.11 2.53
CA ILE A 128 0.51 2.95 3.99
C ILE A 128 -0.40 4.03 4.58
N PRO A 129 -1.20 3.72 5.61
CA PRO A 129 -2.04 4.70 6.26
C PRO A 129 -1.19 5.76 6.98
N ILE A 130 -1.56 7.02 6.74
CA ILE A 130 -0.90 8.18 7.36
C ILE A 130 -1.89 9.01 8.15
N ARG A 131 -1.60 9.23 9.42
CA ARG A 131 -2.40 10.10 10.28
C ARG A 131 -1.98 11.55 10.14
N LYS A 132 -2.88 12.34 9.60
CA LYS A 132 -2.77 13.79 9.52
C LYS A 132 -4.16 14.41 9.63
N THR A 133 -4.21 15.58 10.22
CA THR A 133 -5.41 16.44 10.20
C THR A 133 -5.21 17.51 9.15
N GLY A 134 -6.25 17.83 8.42
CA GLY A 134 -6.20 18.87 7.39
C GLY A 134 -7.58 19.29 6.95
N ILE A 135 -7.62 20.33 6.17
CA ILE A 135 -8.84 20.86 5.56
C ILE A 135 -8.70 20.71 4.06
N GLU A 136 -9.72 20.15 3.44
CA GLU A 136 -9.83 20.01 1.99
C GLU A 136 -10.84 21.03 1.46
N PHE A 137 -10.45 21.74 0.40
CA PHE A 137 -11.34 22.61 -0.35
C PHE A 137 -11.35 22.16 -1.80
N ASN A 138 -12.54 22.01 -2.35
CA ASN A 138 -12.75 21.83 -3.78
C ASN A 138 -13.63 22.96 -4.28
N LEU A 139 -13.14 23.72 -5.25
CA LEU A 139 -13.86 24.81 -5.89
C LEU A 139 -14.00 24.48 -7.38
N TRP A 140 -15.22 24.25 -7.82
CA TRP A 140 -15.55 24.12 -9.22
C TRP A 140 -15.98 25.49 -9.78
N LEU A 141 -15.29 25.95 -10.82
CA LEU A 141 -15.64 27.16 -11.54
C LEU A 141 -15.93 26.83 -13.01
N PRO A 142 -17.05 27.31 -13.58
CA PRO A 142 -17.32 27.15 -15.02
C PRO A 142 -16.13 27.67 -15.85
N LYS A 143 -15.65 26.90 -16.81
CA LYS A 143 -14.50 27.19 -17.70
C LYS A 143 -13.10 27.17 -17.03
N ILE A 144 -13.00 26.90 -15.75
CA ILE A 144 -11.73 26.67 -15.05
C ILE A 144 -11.82 25.26 -14.49
N HIS A 145 -10.73 24.49 -14.58
CA HIS A 145 -10.69 23.15 -13.99
C HIS A 145 -10.91 23.19 -12.48
N ASP A 146 -11.31 22.05 -11.89
CA ASP A 146 -11.47 21.92 -10.45
C ASP A 146 -10.22 22.39 -9.72
N ILE A 147 -10.40 23.36 -8.82
CA ILE A 147 -9.32 23.85 -7.96
C ILE A 147 -9.43 23.12 -6.64
N TYR A 148 -8.43 22.28 -6.36
CA TYR A 148 -8.35 21.49 -5.14
C TYR A 148 -7.23 22.01 -4.25
N PHE A 149 -7.55 22.35 -3.01
CA PHE A 149 -6.61 22.75 -1.99
C PHE A 149 -6.68 21.82 -0.80
N TYR A 150 -5.54 21.44 -0.28
CA TYR A 150 -5.42 20.71 0.97
C TYR A 150 -4.38 21.40 1.85
N ILE A 151 -4.77 21.70 3.08
CA ILE A 151 -3.90 22.30 4.08
C ILE A 151 -3.73 21.32 5.23
N ASP A 152 -2.51 20.85 5.47
CA ASP A 152 -2.16 20.07 6.66
C ASP A 152 -2.21 20.99 7.90
N ILE A 153 -3.00 20.59 8.90
CA ILE A 153 -3.03 21.28 10.19
C ILE A 153 -2.06 20.55 11.12
N PRO A 154 -1.04 21.23 11.64
CA PRO A 154 -0.11 20.62 12.60
C PRO A 154 -0.78 20.48 13.97
N PHE A 155 -1.66 19.48 14.12
CA PHE A 155 -2.37 19.25 15.38
C PHE A 155 -1.79 18.03 16.09
N PRO A 156 -1.48 18.11 17.41
CA PRO A 156 -0.87 17.04 18.18
C PRO A 156 -1.81 15.85 18.47
N ILE A 157 -2.99 15.77 17.85
CA ILE A 157 -4.04 14.78 18.13
C ILE A 157 -3.59 13.34 17.80
N HIS A 158 -2.53 13.18 17.01
CA HIS A 158 -2.11 11.85 16.50
C HIS A 158 -1.18 11.09 17.44
N GLN A 159 -1.03 11.54 18.67
CA GLN A 159 -0.02 11.00 19.59
C GLN A 159 -0.45 9.73 20.35
N LYS A 160 -1.62 9.17 20.13
CA LYS A 160 -1.97 7.94 20.83
C LYS A 160 -1.25 6.75 20.20
N LYS A 161 -0.46 6.08 21.00
CA LYS A 161 0.01 4.72 20.73
C LYS A 161 -1.26 3.86 20.62
N HIS A 162 -1.61 3.41 19.46
CA HIS A 162 -2.86 2.68 19.31
C HIS A 162 -2.66 1.47 18.44
N ILE A 163 -2.94 0.34 19.05
CA ILE A 163 -3.28 -0.88 18.35
C ILE A 163 -4.67 -1.18 18.87
N THR A 164 -5.70 -1.02 18.05
CA THR A 164 -7.00 -1.59 18.35
C THR A 164 -7.10 -2.93 17.67
N ASP A 165 -7.70 -3.89 18.36
CA ASP A 165 -8.05 -5.19 17.77
C ASP A 165 -9.02 -5.03 16.59
N GLN A 166 -9.59 -3.86 16.41
CA GLN A 166 -10.54 -3.54 15.33
C GLN A 166 -9.88 -3.05 14.04
N ASP A 167 -8.75 -2.33 14.12
CA ASP A 167 -8.08 -1.78 12.93
C ASP A 167 -6.97 -2.71 12.39
N CYS A 168 -6.58 -3.72 13.16
CA CYS A 168 -5.52 -4.69 12.85
C CYS A 168 -4.17 -4.08 12.45
N HIS A 169 -3.96 -2.77 12.68
CA HIS A 169 -2.73 -2.09 12.39
C HIS A 169 -1.78 -2.14 13.58
N TYR A 170 -0.57 -2.65 13.37
CA TYR A 170 0.49 -2.56 14.38
C TYR A 170 1.05 -1.15 14.49
N TRP A 171 1.00 -0.38 13.41
CA TRP A 171 1.53 0.98 13.32
C TRP A 171 0.90 1.74 12.17
N GLU A 172 1.01 3.06 12.20
CA GLU A 172 0.61 3.96 11.12
C GLU A 172 1.58 5.15 11.07
N VAL A 173 1.78 5.72 9.90
CA VAL A 173 2.65 6.88 9.73
C VAL A 173 2.16 8.07 10.56
N ASN A 174 3.07 8.79 11.20
CA ASN A 174 2.83 9.92 12.11
C ASN A 174 2.19 9.56 13.47
N ARG A 175 2.09 8.30 13.83
CA ARG A 175 1.88 7.92 15.24
C ARG A 175 3.20 7.96 16.02
N ILE A 176 3.11 7.98 17.36
CA ILE A 176 4.30 7.97 18.24
C ILE A 176 5.22 6.80 17.87
N GLY A 177 6.48 7.11 17.60
CA GLY A 177 7.49 6.13 17.18
C GLY A 177 7.55 5.87 15.67
N TYR A 178 6.57 6.32 14.87
CA TYR A 178 6.45 6.00 13.45
C TYR A 178 6.39 7.25 12.58
N SER A 179 7.34 8.17 12.79
CA SER A 179 7.39 9.39 11.98
C SER A 179 7.63 9.10 10.50
N LYS A 180 7.03 9.90 9.62
CA LYS A 180 7.24 9.81 8.17
C LYS A 180 8.74 9.81 7.81
N LYS A 181 9.53 10.66 8.48
CA LYS A 181 10.99 10.74 8.26
C LYS A 181 11.68 9.41 8.59
N ARG A 182 11.30 8.76 9.71
CA ARG A 182 11.88 7.46 10.11
C ARG A 182 11.60 6.39 9.05
N ILE A 183 10.35 6.31 8.57
CA ILE A 183 9.94 5.33 7.56
C ILE A 183 10.66 5.59 6.24
N LEU A 184 10.70 6.84 5.77
CA LEU A 184 11.43 7.23 4.56
C LEU A 184 12.92 6.92 4.65
N ASN A 185 13.54 7.09 5.82
CA ASN A 185 14.95 6.76 6.00
C ASN A 185 15.21 5.26 5.80
N ILE A 186 14.32 4.38 6.28
CA ILE A 186 14.42 2.94 6.04
C ILE A 186 14.25 2.63 4.56
N ILE A 187 13.20 3.16 3.93
CA ILE A 187 12.93 2.96 2.50
C ILE A 187 14.11 3.41 1.63
N LYS A 188 14.65 4.60 1.91
CA LYS A 188 15.74 5.21 1.13
C LYS A 188 17.09 4.48 1.26
N LYS A 189 17.28 3.59 2.20
CA LYS A 189 18.45 2.69 2.21
C LYS A 189 18.45 1.76 1.00
N HIS A 190 17.27 1.28 0.58
CA HIS A 190 17.10 0.20 -0.38
C HIS A 190 16.55 0.63 -1.72
N PHE A 191 15.86 1.78 -1.78
CA PHE A 191 15.14 2.27 -2.94
C PHE A 191 15.42 3.74 -3.23
N ASN A 192 15.27 4.11 -4.51
CA ASN A 192 15.05 5.48 -4.93
C ASN A 192 13.55 5.77 -4.89
N VAL A 193 13.12 6.81 -4.19
CA VAL A 193 11.72 7.24 -4.17
C VAL A 193 11.46 8.05 -5.42
N VAL A 194 10.77 7.46 -6.40
CA VAL A 194 10.45 8.10 -7.69
C VAL A 194 9.27 9.05 -7.55
N LYS A 195 8.27 8.62 -6.78
CA LYS A 195 7.06 9.41 -6.56
C LYS A 195 6.55 9.18 -5.14
N GLU A 196 6.06 10.25 -4.53
CA GLU A 196 5.48 10.25 -3.20
C GLU A 196 4.28 11.19 -3.19
N PHE A 197 3.10 10.69 -2.80
CA PHE A 197 1.92 11.53 -2.75
C PHE A 197 0.83 10.96 -1.82
N ARG A 198 -0.16 11.79 -1.53
CA ARG A 198 -1.44 11.39 -0.94
C ARG A 198 -2.56 11.74 -1.93
N PRO A 199 -3.43 10.79 -2.29
CA PRO A 199 -4.50 11.03 -3.26
C PRO A 199 -5.39 12.23 -2.87
N MET A 200 -5.90 12.95 -3.87
CA MET A 200 -7.02 13.86 -3.66
C MET A 200 -8.19 13.04 -3.10
N TYR A 201 -8.97 13.62 -2.19
CA TYR A 201 -10.13 12.99 -1.54
C TYR A 201 -9.86 11.73 -0.69
N ASN A 202 -8.61 11.23 -0.66
CA ASN A 202 -8.18 10.20 0.29
C ASN A 202 -6.78 10.49 0.84
N LYS A 203 -6.68 11.50 1.70
CA LYS A 203 -5.40 11.91 2.32
C LYS A 203 -4.89 10.93 3.38
N HIS A 204 -5.68 9.89 3.69
CA HIS A 204 -5.31 8.87 4.65
C HIS A 204 -4.29 7.87 4.09
N HIS A 205 -4.30 7.61 2.79
CA HIS A 205 -3.33 6.72 2.15
C HIS A 205 -2.13 7.51 1.63
N TRP A 206 -0.95 7.07 2.01
CA TRP A 206 0.33 7.62 1.56
C TRP A 206 0.97 6.66 0.56
N PHE A 207 1.01 7.05 -0.69
CA PHE A 207 1.56 6.28 -1.79
C PHE A 207 3.02 6.58 -2.02
N LEU A 208 3.78 5.53 -2.34
CA LEU A 208 5.20 5.57 -2.69
C LEU A 208 5.44 4.68 -3.91
N VAL A 209 5.98 5.26 -4.96
CA VAL A 209 6.54 4.53 -6.10
C VAL A 209 8.05 4.48 -5.91
N LEU A 210 8.56 3.27 -5.74
CA LEU A 210 9.93 2.97 -5.39
C LEU A 210 10.62 2.26 -6.56
N GLN A 211 11.82 2.70 -6.89
CA GLN A 211 12.69 2.03 -7.86
C GLN A 211 13.81 1.34 -7.11
N ASN A 212 14.10 0.09 -7.47
CA ASN A 212 15.22 -0.64 -6.90
C ASN A 212 16.51 0.14 -7.10
N LYS A 213 17.30 0.32 -6.04
CA LYS A 213 18.69 0.73 -6.20
C LYS A 213 19.46 -0.42 -6.80
N GLU A 214 20.28 -0.13 -7.80
CA GLU A 214 21.29 -1.07 -8.27
C GLU A 214 22.22 -1.39 -7.09
N ALA A 215 22.64 -2.65 -7.00
CA ALA A 215 23.64 -3.01 -6.03
C ALA A 215 24.91 -2.20 -6.38
N ASP A 216 25.46 -1.49 -5.41
CA ASP A 216 26.81 -0.91 -5.57
C ASP A 216 27.76 -2.08 -5.87
N LEU A 217 28.23 -2.15 -7.13
CA LEU A 217 29.18 -3.14 -7.62
C LEU A 217 30.56 -2.90 -7.00
#